data_51fedf07829f6bf45430dd330aad5725
#
_entry.id   51fedf07829f6bf45430dd330aad5725
#
_cell.length_a   1.000
_cell.length_b   1.000
_cell.length_c   1.000
_cell.angle_alpha   90.00
_cell.angle_beta   90.00
_cell.angle_gamma   90.00
#
_symmetry.space_group_name_H-M   'P 1'
#
loop_
_entity.id
_entity.type
_entity.pdbx_description
1 polymer ?
#
loop_
_entity_poly.entity_id
_entity_poly.type
_entity_poly.pdbx_seq_one_letter_code
_entity_poly.pdbx_strand_id
1 'polypeptide(L)'
;MDALAEAGSELGEGRAAVASAIVAARRLSEAATREVLLGQPTDTGTLAFRQYLVSRLGSRREECVMVLFFTGDALYIAEDLYVGGTRAEIRIPLRRTVRRAFDLDARRLVIAHNHPSGIPQPSAADIAATGRLREVIEALEIGLDDHCVVAGNCVVSMRAMGLL
;
A
#
# COMPACT_ATOMS: atom_id res chain seq x y z
N MET A 1 46.22 1.26 22.03
CA MET A 1 45.16 0.41 21.40
C MET A 1 43.75 1.00 21.50
N ASP A 2 43.55 2.10 22.22
CA ASP A 2 42.19 2.70 22.46
C ASP A 2 41.65 3.53 21.31
N ALA A 3 42.49 4.27 20.58
CA ALA A 3 42.02 5.19 19.53
C ALA A 3 41.26 4.53 18.34
N LEU A 4 41.63 3.28 18.01
CA LEU A 4 40.93 2.54 16.93
C LEU A 4 39.58 1.96 17.40
N ALA A 5 39.42 1.68 18.69
CA ALA A 5 38.16 1.24 19.26
C ALA A 5 37.17 2.42 19.41
N GLU A 6 37.67 3.58 19.83
CA GLU A 6 36.85 4.82 19.90
C GLU A 6 36.38 5.27 18.51
N ALA A 7 37.25 5.30 17.51
CA ALA A 7 36.88 5.65 16.12
C ALA A 7 35.84 4.67 15.53
N GLY A 8 35.93 3.39 15.87
CA GLY A 8 34.98 2.37 15.47
C GLY A 8 33.61 2.55 16.13
N SER A 9 33.56 3.00 17.40
CA SER A 9 32.34 3.32 18.14
C SER A 9 31.66 4.56 17.58
N GLU A 10 32.39 5.63 17.37
CA GLU A 10 31.83 6.89 16.78
C GLU A 10 31.26 6.68 15.37
N LEU A 11 31.95 5.89 14.53
CA LEU A 11 31.43 5.51 13.20
C LEU A 11 30.16 4.66 13.31
N GLY A 12 30.04 3.79 14.29
CA GLY A 12 28.86 2.98 14.56
C GLY A 12 27.67 3.84 15.00
N GLU A 13 27.90 4.74 15.93
CA GLU A 13 26.88 5.69 16.43
C GLU A 13 26.41 6.65 15.34
N GLY A 14 27.32 7.19 14.52
CA GLY A 14 26.98 8.04 13.39
C GLY A 14 26.10 7.33 12.36
N ARG A 15 26.40 6.05 12.03
CA ARG A 15 25.58 5.25 11.12
C ARG A 15 24.20 4.94 11.70
N ALA A 16 24.09 4.66 12.99
CA ALA A 16 22.83 4.42 13.67
C ALA A 16 21.97 5.70 13.70
N ALA A 17 22.58 6.86 13.96
CA ALA A 17 21.90 8.15 13.95
C ALA A 17 21.34 8.48 12.54
N VAL A 18 22.12 8.27 11.49
CA VAL A 18 21.68 8.47 10.09
C VAL A 18 20.55 7.52 9.76
N ALA A 19 20.63 6.24 10.10
CA ALA A 19 19.58 5.27 9.87
C ALA A 19 18.27 5.68 10.59
N SER A 20 18.38 6.11 11.85
CA SER A 20 17.24 6.62 12.63
C SER A 20 16.61 7.85 12.01
N ALA A 21 17.43 8.81 11.53
CA ALA A 21 16.95 10.00 10.85
C ALA A 21 16.21 9.67 9.55
N ILE A 22 16.72 8.72 8.74
CA ILE A 22 16.07 8.25 7.52
C ILE A 22 14.70 7.62 7.84
N VAL A 23 14.63 6.77 8.88
CA VAL A 23 13.38 6.14 9.31
C VAL A 23 12.37 7.19 9.80
N ALA A 24 12.84 8.18 10.58
CA ALA A 24 11.99 9.26 11.07
C ALA A 24 11.46 10.13 9.91
N ALA A 25 12.32 10.53 8.98
CA ALA A 25 11.93 11.29 7.79
C ALA A 25 10.91 10.53 6.94
N ARG A 26 11.10 9.22 6.77
CA ARG A 26 10.15 8.36 6.06
C ARG A 26 8.79 8.33 6.76
N ARG A 27 8.75 8.11 8.08
CA ARG A 27 7.50 8.11 8.87
C ARG A 27 6.77 9.45 8.78
N LEU A 28 7.51 10.55 8.83
CA LEU A 28 6.94 11.89 8.69
C LEU A 28 6.35 12.09 7.30
N SER A 29 7.04 11.68 6.25
CA SER A 29 6.55 11.71 4.86
C SER A 29 5.30 10.84 4.68
N GLU A 30 5.29 9.63 5.25
CA GLU A 30 4.12 8.75 5.22
C GLU A 30 2.92 9.37 5.96
N ALA A 31 3.14 10.00 7.11
CA ALA A 31 2.10 10.71 7.85
C ALA A 31 1.55 11.91 7.07
N ALA A 32 2.43 12.74 6.50
CA ALA A 32 2.03 13.90 5.71
C ALA A 32 1.23 13.51 4.44
N THR A 33 1.66 12.44 3.74
CA THR A 33 0.91 11.94 2.57
C THR A 33 -0.41 11.30 2.94
N ARG A 34 -0.53 10.69 4.14
CA ARG A 34 -1.78 10.17 4.66
C ARG A 34 -2.78 11.27 5.01
N GLU A 35 -2.31 12.40 5.52
CA GLU A 35 -3.15 13.55 5.86
C GLU A 35 -3.91 14.09 4.63
N VAL A 36 -3.33 13.96 3.44
CA VAL A 36 -3.98 14.33 2.17
C VAL A 36 -5.23 13.49 1.88
N LEU A 37 -5.30 12.27 2.42
CA LEU A 37 -6.48 11.39 2.27
C LEU A 37 -7.58 11.73 3.28
N LEU A 38 -7.28 12.49 4.33
CA LEU A 38 -8.22 12.78 5.40
C LEU A 38 -9.13 13.95 5.02
N GLY A 39 -10.41 13.79 5.31
CA GLY A 39 -11.38 14.89 5.27
C GLY A 39 -11.93 15.26 3.89
N GLN A 40 -11.51 14.60 2.81
CA GLN A 40 -12.07 14.77 1.47
C GLN A 40 -12.33 13.41 0.80
N PRO A 41 -13.32 13.31 -0.10
CA PRO A 41 -13.53 12.11 -0.90
C PRO A 41 -12.27 11.76 -1.69
N THR A 42 -11.85 10.50 -1.59
CA THR A 42 -10.64 10.02 -2.27
C THR A 42 -10.93 9.71 -3.72
N ASP A 43 -10.13 10.33 -4.61
CA ASP A 43 -10.06 9.99 -6.03
C ASP A 43 -8.73 9.28 -6.32
N THR A 44 -8.81 8.01 -6.74
CA THR A 44 -7.64 7.17 -7.07
C THR A 44 -6.85 7.69 -8.28
N GLY A 45 -7.45 8.54 -9.10
CA GLY A 45 -6.81 9.18 -10.26
C GLY A 45 -5.87 10.34 -9.90
N THR A 46 -5.95 10.88 -8.67
CA THR A 46 -5.17 12.06 -8.29
C THR A 46 -3.68 11.77 -8.09
N LEU A 47 -2.86 12.78 -8.36
CA LEU A 47 -1.42 12.71 -8.10
C LEU A 47 -1.12 12.44 -6.62
N ALA A 48 -1.87 13.07 -5.73
CA ALA A 48 -1.71 12.93 -4.29
C ALA A 48 -1.94 11.48 -3.82
N PHE A 49 -3.00 10.82 -4.31
CA PHE A 49 -3.26 9.43 -4.01
C PHE A 49 -2.13 8.51 -4.55
N ARG A 50 -1.67 8.73 -5.78
CA ARG A 50 -0.55 7.98 -6.35
C ARG A 50 0.74 8.16 -5.56
N GLN A 51 1.06 9.39 -5.14
CA GLN A 51 2.22 9.66 -4.30
C GLN A 51 2.12 8.96 -2.95
N TYR A 52 0.92 8.93 -2.36
CA TYR A 52 0.67 8.15 -1.16
C TYR A 52 0.99 6.67 -1.36
N LEU A 53 0.47 6.03 -2.42
CA LEU A 53 0.76 4.62 -2.72
C LEU A 53 2.26 4.37 -2.93
N VAL A 54 2.96 5.25 -3.65
CA VAL A 54 4.41 5.18 -3.85
C VAL A 54 5.15 5.26 -2.52
N SER A 55 4.77 6.18 -1.63
CA SER A 55 5.41 6.32 -0.31
C SER A 55 5.28 5.06 0.53
N ARG A 56 4.15 4.35 0.42
CA ARG A 56 3.83 3.14 1.20
C ARG A 56 4.42 1.87 0.63
N LEU A 57 4.46 1.73 -0.70
CA LEU A 57 4.72 0.48 -1.40
C LEU A 57 5.96 0.54 -2.30
N GLY A 58 6.33 1.70 -2.85
CA GLY A 58 7.30 1.83 -3.94
C GLY A 58 8.72 1.36 -3.62
N SER A 59 9.13 1.40 -2.34
CA SER A 59 10.49 0.98 -1.90
C SER A 59 10.52 -0.41 -1.28
N ARG A 60 9.40 -1.15 -1.26
CA ARG A 60 9.34 -2.48 -0.65
C ARG A 60 9.99 -3.51 -1.56
N ARG A 61 10.83 -4.37 -0.96
CA ARG A 61 11.54 -5.46 -1.66
C ARG A 61 10.73 -6.74 -1.76
N GLU A 62 9.72 -6.88 -0.90
CA GLU A 62 8.79 -8.01 -0.88
C GLU A 62 7.44 -7.55 -1.43
N GLU A 63 6.73 -8.45 -2.08
CA GLU A 63 5.37 -8.17 -2.51
C GLU A 63 4.47 -7.97 -1.30
N CYS A 64 3.78 -6.84 -1.28
CA CYS A 64 2.84 -6.46 -0.23
C CYS A 64 1.51 -6.08 -0.87
N VAL A 65 0.42 -6.48 -0.22
CA VAL A 65 -0.92 -6.02 -0.56
C VAL A 65 -1.38 -5.04 0.50
N MET A 66 -1.85 -3.89 0.08
CA MET A 66 -2.48 -2.89 0.92
C MET A 66 -3.97 -2.81 0.56
N VAL A 67 -4.82 -2.84 1.58
CA VAL A 67 -6.26 -2.64 1.45
C VAL A 67 -6.60 -1.34 2.13
N LEU A 68 -7.19 -0.42 1.40
CA LEU A 68 -7.69 0.85 1.93
C LEU A 68 -9.20 0.78 2.04
N PHE A 69 -9.73 1.27 3.16
CA PHE A 69 -11.14 1.21 3.52
C PHE A 69 -11.72 2.63 3.54
N PHE A 70 -12.92 2.78 2.94
CA PHE A 70 -13.59 4.07 2.80
C PHE A 70 -15.06 3.95 3.16
N THR A 71 -15.64 5.09 3.56
CA THR A 71 -17.09 5.25 3.72
C THR A 71 -17.80 5.20 2.35
N GLY A 72 -19.14 5.19 2.35
CA GLY A 72 -19.94 5.31 1.13
C GLY A 72 -19.62 6.58 0.32
N ASP A 73 -19.28 7.66 1.00
CA ASP A 73 -18.89 8.95 0.41
C ASP A 73 -17.40 9.04 0.04
N ALA A 74 -16.71 7.89 -0.04
CA ALA A 74 -15.29 7.76 -0.36
C ALA A 74 -14.34 8.48 0.62
N LEU A 75 -14.74 8.70 1.87
CA LEU A 75 -13.86 9.23 2.90
C LEU A 75 -12.99 8.09 3.46
N TYR A 76 -11.69 8.36 3.57
CA TYR A 76 -10.74 7.40 4.10
C TYR A 76 -11.01 7.05 5.58
N ILE A 77 -11.03 5.76 5.91
CA ILE A 77 -11.21 5.24 7.27
C ILE A 77 -9.90 4.67 7.79
N ALA A 78 -9.36 3.69 7.09
CA ALA A 78 -8.19 2.92 7.54
C ALA A 78 -7.51 2.21 6.38
N GLU A 79 -6.35 1.62 6.66
CA GLU A 79 -5.66 0.71 5.76
C GLU A 79 -5.07 -0.46 6.51
N ASP A 80 -5.01 -1.59 5.86
CA ASP A 80 -4.28 -2.78 6.31
C ASP A 80 -3.20 -3.13 5.28
N LEU A 81 -2.00 -3.47 5.77
CA LEU A 81 -0.88 -3.91 4.94
C LEU A 81 -0.59 -5.37 5.22
N TYR A 82 -0.60 -6.17 4.18
CA TYR A 82 -0.26 -7.60 4.22
C TYR A 82 1.04 -7.83 3.47
N VAL A 83 2.00 -8.43 4.15
CA VAL A 83 3.26 -8.85 3.52
C VAL A 83 3.07 -10.24 2.97
N GLY A 84 3.33 -10.44 1.69
CA GLY A 84 3.19 -11.72 1.00
C GLY A 84 4.23 -12.73 1.51
N GLY A 85 3.82 -14.01 1.64
CA GLY A 85 4.73 -15.13 1.79
C GLY A 85 5.28 -15.53 0.40
N THR A 86 6.42 -16.19 0.39
CA THR A 86 7.19 -16.71 -0.73
C THR A 86 6.45 -16.96 -2.05
N ARG A 87 6.88 -16.23 -3.10
CA ARG A 87 6.71 -16.46 -4.56
C ARG A 87 5.30 -16.40 -5.18
N ALA A 88 5.14 -15.39 -6.02
CA ALA A 88 4.37 -15.37 -7.29
C ALA A 88 2.84 -15.35 -7.26
N GLU A 89 2.16 -15.26 -6.12
CA GLU A 89 0.73 -14.98 -6.13
C GLU A 89 0.40 -13.97 -5.04
N ILE A 90 -0.11 -12.83 -5.46
CA ILE A 90 -0.74 -11.88 -4.55
C ILE A 90 -1.97 -12.56 -3.98
N ARG A 91 -1.90 -12.92 -2.71
CA ARG A 91 -3.07 -13.41 -1.97
C ARG A 91 -3.70 -12.26 -1.21
N ILE A 92 -4.72 -11.66 -1.82
CA ILE A 92 -5.60 -10.77 -1.08
C ILE A 92 -6.26 -11.63 0.02
N PRO A 93 -6.07 -11.32 1.32
CA PRO A 93 -6.59 -12.17 2.40
C PRO A 93 -8.09 -11.92 2.58
N LEU A 94 -8.90 -12.47 1.66
CA LEU A 94 -10.31 -12.20 1.46
C LEU A 94 -11.13 -12.22 2.76
N ARG A 95 -11.00 -13.28 3.58
CA ARG A 95 -11.74 -13.36 4.86
C ARG A 95 -11.39 -12.25 5.84
N ARG A 96 -10.12 -11.86 5.90
CA ARG A 96 -9.65 -10.77 6.79
C ARG A 96 -10.13 -9.42 6.26
N THR A 97 -10.03 -9.21 4.94
CA THR A 97 -10.50 -8.00 4.27
C THR A 97 -11.99 -7.78 4.52
N VAL A 98 -12.81 -8.79 4.27
CA VAL A 98 -14.26 -8.72 4.48
C VAL A 98 -14.59 -8.45 5.96
N ARG A 99 -14.00 -9.22 6.88
CA ARG A 99 -14.20 -8.98 8.32
C ARG A 99 -13.83 -7.56 8.71
N ARG A 100 -12.67 -7.08 8.24
CA ARG A 100 -12.19 -5.74 8.56
C ARG A 100 -13.09 -4.65 7.99
N ALA A 101 -13.64 -4.86 6.79
CA ALA A 101 -14.61 -3.94 6.20
C ALA A 101 -15.86 -3.81 7.06
N PHE A 102 -16.40 -4.92 7.59
CA PHE A 102 -17.53 -4.88 8.52
C PHE A 102 -17.17 -4.22 9.86
N ASP A 103 -16.02 -4.54 10.45
CA ASP A 103 -15.56 -3.94 11.71
C ASP A 103 -15.44 -2.40 11.60
N LEU A 104 -15.16 -1.89 10.39
CA LEU A 104 -15.00 -0.46 10.09
C LEU A 104 -16.27 0.20 9.51
N ASP A 105 -17.33 -0.54 9.27
CA ASP A 105 -18.49 -0.12 8.47
C ASP A 105 -18.07 0.50 7.11
N ALA A 106 -17.03 -0.07 6.50
CA ALA A 106 -16.54 0.38 5.21
C ALA A 106 -17.48 -0.07 4.09
N ARG A 107 -17.73 0.82 3.14
CA ARG A 107 -18.62 0.58 1.99
C ARG A 107 -17.86 0.54 0.68
N ARG A 108 -16.61 0.98 0.66
CA ARG A 108 -15.77 1.03 -0.53
C ARG A 108 -14.35 0.61 -0.18
N LEU A 109 -13.70 -0.09 -1.11
CA LEU A 109 -12.31 -0.55 -0.98
C LEU A 109 -11.48 -0.07 -2.16
N VAL A 110 -10.22 0.19 -1.90
CA VAL A 110 -9.15 0.24 -2.90
C VAL A 110 -8.09 -0.77 -2.52
N ILE A 111 -7.65 -1.57 -3.49
CA ILE A 111 -6.51 -2.47 -3.32
C ILE A 111 -5.28 -1.82 -3.97
N ALA A 112 -4.14 -1.98 -3.34
CA ALA A 112 -2.86 -1.66 -3.96
C ALA A 112 -1.84 -2.74 -3.63
N HIS A 113 -0.96 -3.07 -4.57
CA HIS A 113 0.16 -3.96 -4.33
C HIS A 113 1.40 -3.47 -5.07
N ASN A 114 2.57 -3.90 -4.61
CA ASN A 114 3.79 -3.56 -5.29
C ASN A 114 4.36 -4.72 -6.08
N HIS A 115 5.02 -4.39 -7.19
CA HIS A 115 5.86 -5.29 -7.98
C HIS A 115 7.34 -4.95 -7.75
N PRO A 116 8.07 -5.73 -6.92
CA PRO A 116 9.50 -5.51 -6.73
C PRO A 116 10.34 -5.68 -8.00
N SER A 117 9.79 -6.36 -9.01
CA SER A 117 10.41 -6.51 -10.33
C SER A 117 10.56 -5.19 -11.10
N GLY A 118 9.85 -4.12 -10.69
CA GLY A 118 9.82 -2.86 -11.39
C GLY A 118 8.86 -2.80 -12.59
N ILE A 119 8.11 -3.87 -12.86
CA ILE A 119 7.15 -3.95 -13.96
C ILE A 119 5.75 -3.59 -13.43
N PRO A 120 5.14 -2.45 -13.83
CA PRO A 120 3.88 -1.99 -13.25
C PRO A 120 2.63 -2.64 -13.88
N GLN A 121 2.80 -3.52 -14.88
CA GLN A 121 1.67 -4.19 -15.52
C GLN A 121 1.05 -5.23 -14.59
N PRO A 122 -0.30 -5.22 -14.40
CA PRO A 122 -1.00 -6.28 -13.69
C PRO A 122 -0.79 -7.63 -14.36
N SER A 123 -0.51 -8.65 -13.57
CA SER A 123 -0.41 -10.03 -14.06
C SER A 123 -1.82 -10.65 -14.24
N ALA A 124 -1.91 -11.76 -14.96
CA ALA A 124 -3.14 -12.54 -15.07
C ALA A 124 -3.64 -13.02 -13.68
N ALA A 125 -2.72 -13.32 -12.76
CA ALA A 125 -3.05 -13.70 -11.39
C ALA A 125 -3.67 -12.52 -10.60
N ASP A 126 -3.17 -11.29 -10.79
CA ASP A 126 -3.72 -10.09 -10.17
C ASP A 126 -5.14 -9.83 -10.65
N ILE A 127 -5.36 -9.93 -11.95
CA ILE A 127 -6.69 -9.76 -12.56
C ILE A 127 -7.66 -10.81 -12.00
N ALA A 128 -7.27 -12.08 -11.97
CA ALA A 128 -8.10 -13.15 -11.44
C ALA A 128 -8.37 -12.99 -9.93
N ALA A 129 -7.37 -12.59 -9.13
CA ALA A 129 -7.54 -12.35 -7.69
C ALA A 129 -8.48 -11.18 -7.43
N THR A 130 -8.37 -10.12 -8.23
CA THR A 130 -9.25 -8.94 -8.17
C THR A 130 -10.69 -9.28 -8.50
N GLY A 131 -10.92 -10.05 -9.57
CA GLY A 131 -12.25 -10.53 -9.94
C GLY A 131 -12.92 -11.33 -8.81
N ARG A 132 -12.20 -12.29 -8.22
CA ARG A 132 -12.71 -13.06 -7.07
C ARG A 132 -13.04 -12.20 -5.85
N LEU A 133 -12.19 -11.21 -5.54
CA LEU A 133 -12.48 -10.29 -4.44
C LEU A 133 -13.75 -9.50 -4.75
N ARG A 134 -13.82 -8.91 -5.94
CA ARG A 134 -14.94 -8.09 -6.38
C ARG A 134 -16.27 -8.84 -6.29
N GLU A 135 -16.36 -10.06 -6.84
CA GLU A 135 -17.57 -10.89 -6.75
C GLU A 135 -18.05 -11.08 -5.31
N VAL A 136 -17.13 -11.30 -4.36
CA VAL A 136 -17.49 -11.53 -2.95
C VAL A 136 -17.93 -10.24 -2.27
N ILE A 137 -17.20 -9.14 -2.46
CA ILE A 137 -17.52 -7.90 -1.73
C ILE A 137 -18.74 -7.18 -2.31
N GLU A 138 -19.01 -7.26 -3.63
CA GLU A 138 -20.22 -6.73 -4.25
C GLU A 138 -21.49 -7.45 -3.72
N ALA A 139 -21.42 -8.77 -3.49
CA ALA A 139 -22.50 -9.51 -2.85
C ALA A 139 -22.76 -9.07 -1.39
N LEU A 140 -21.82 -8.37 -0.79
CA LEU A 140 -21.90 -7.80 0.57
C LEU A 140 -22.14 -6.29 0.55
N GLU A 141 -22.54 -5.73 -0.59
CA GLU A 141 -22.78 -4.30 -0.81
C GLU A 141 -21.55 -3.42 -0.53
N ILE A 142 -20.34 -3.95 -0.75
CA ILE A 142 -19.08 -3.23 -0.66
C ILE A 142 -18.52 -3.05 -2.07
N GLY A 143 -18.27 -1.80 -2.49
CA GLY A 143 -17.71 -1.49 -3.81
C GLY A 143 -16.18 -1.64 -3.84
N LEU A 144 -15.64 -2.16 -4.96
CA LEU A 144 -14.21 -2.07 -5.28
C LEU A 144 -13.98 -0.87 -6.21
N ASP A 145 -13.38 0.18 -5.68
CA ASP A 145 -13.14 1.40 -6.46
C ASP A 145 -12.00 1.28 -7.44
N ASP A 146 -10.90 0.65 -7.02
CA ASP A 146 -9.74 0.43 -7.87
C ASP A 146 -8.83 -0.68 -7.32
N HIS A 147 -7.96 -1.17 -8.20
CA HIS A 147 -6.79 -1.96 -7.84
C HIS A 147 -5.56 -1.36 -8.52
N CYS A 148 -4.61 -0.88 -7.73
CA CYS A 148 -3.42 -0.19 -8.19
C CYS A 148 -2.18 -1.07 -8.07
N VAL A 149 -1.36 -1.12 -9.12
CA VAL A 149 -0.04 -1.78 -9.11
C VAL A 149 1.03 -0.71 -8.99
N VAL A 150 1.91 -0.85 -7.99
CA VAL A 150 3.01 0.07 -7.71
C VAL A 150 4.35 -0.58 -8.06
N ALA A 151 5.13 0.05 -8.93
CA ALA A 151 6.48 -0.40 -9.28
C ALA A 151 7.44 0.79 -9.20
N GLY A 152 8.26 0.84 -8.15
CA GLY A 152 9.08 2.00 -7.85
C GLY A 152 8.22 3.26 -7.69
N ASN A 153 8.41 4.24 -8.56
CA ASN A 153 7.64 5.50 -8.58
C ASN A 153 6.46 5.48 -9.56
N CYS A 154 6.19 4.35 -10.20
CA CYS A 154 5.09 4.19 -11.15
C CYS A 154 3.87 3.56 -10.46
N VAL A 155 2.68 4.09 -10.74
CA VAL A 155 1.40 3.54 -10.29
C VAL A 155 0.49 3.35 -11.49
N VAL A 156 0.00 2.13 -11.66
CA VAL A 156 -0.97 1.76 -12.71
C VAL A 156 -2.28 1.37 -12.05
N SER A 157 -3.38 1.95 -12.52
CA SER A 157 -4.76 1.66 -12.09
C SER A 157 -5.37 0.62 -13.02
N MET A 158 -5.85 -0.49 -12.47
CA MET A 158 -6.57 -1.52 -13.24
C MET A 158 -7.92 -1.00 -13.72
N ARG A 159 -8.57 -0.11 -12.96
CA ARG A 159 -9.80 0.57 -13.39
C ARG A 159 -9.56 1.43 -14.62
N ALA A 160 -8.50 2.24 -14.63
CA ALA A 160 -8.15 3.07 -15.77
C ALA A 160 -7.79 2.25 -17.01
N MET A 161 -7.35 1.00 -16.82
CA MET A 161 -7.09 0.04 -17.90
C MET A 161 -8.34 -0.71 -18.37
N GLY A 162 -9.51 -0.53 -17.75
CA GLY A 162 -10.74 -1.27 -18.05
C GLY A 162 -10.71 -2.74 -17.61
N LEU A 163 -9.95 -3.06 -16.56
CA LEU A 163 -9.78 -4.41 -16.02
C LEU A 163 -10.65 -4.69 -14.78
N LEU A 164 -11.46 -3.70 -14.36
CA LEU A 164 -12.42 -3.79 -13.25
C LEU A 164 -13.84 -3.73 -13.74
#